data_2398422b0978a8d94a3fb78087422fe0
#
_entry.id   2398422b0978a8d94a3fb78087422fe0
#
_cell.length_a   1.000
_cell.length_b   1.000
_cell.length_c   1.000
_cell.angle_alpha   90.00
_cell.angle_beta   90.00
_cell.angle_gamma   90.00
#
_symmetry.space_group_name_H-M   'P 1'
#
loop_
_entity.id
_entity.type
_entity.pdbx_description
1 polymer ?
#
loop_
_entity_poly.entity_id
_entity_poly.type
_entity_poly.pdbx_seq_one_letter_code
_entity_poly.pdbx_strand_id
1 'polypeptide(L)'
;MKRLKKEKDQCIENNALQVISNNEQLEQGSCLYVLAYEGRFDLRLFEELIHSISVVSTYNKPIGVQLLYQLYIIQRGILVLQASHFDPEDLYCIESEPEHWRDHLSELDHKIFTC
;
A
#
# COMPACT_ATOMS: atom_id res chain seq x y z
N MET A 1 6.51 -12.49 30.57
CA MET A 1 5.66 -11.41 30.02
C MET A 1 6.34 -10.58 28.95
N LYS A 2 7.57 -10.13 29.14
CA LYS A 2 8.34 -9.40 28.11
C LYS A 2 8.50 -10.23 26.82
N ARG A 3 8.63 -11.55 26.94
CA ARG A 3 8.81 -12.46 25.81
C ARG A 3 7.54 -12.57 24.95
N LEU A 4 6.37 -12.69 25.58
CA LEU A 4 5.09 -12.77 24.87
C LEU A 4 4.75 -11.48 24.12
N LYS A 5 5.03 -10.34 24.73
CA LYS A 5 4.82 -9.03 24.07
C LYS A 5 5.73 -8.88 22.86
N LYS A 6 7.00 -9.30 22.97
CA LYS A 6 7.97 -9.25 21.88
C LYS A 6 7.56 -10.16 20.71
N GLU A 7 7.05 -11.36 21.00
CA GLU A 7 6.56 -12.29 19.98
C GLU A 7 5.33 -11.74 19.28
N LYS A 8 4.41 -11.11 20.04
CA LYS A 8 3.21 -10.50 19.50
C LYS A 8 3.56 -9.30 18.59
N ASP A 9 4.49 -8.45 19.03
CA ASP A 9 4.96 -7.31 18.24
C ASP A 9 5.66 -7.77 16.97
N GLN A 10 6.44 -8.84 17.02
CA GLN A 10 7.11 -9.42 15.87
C GLN A 10 6.09 -9.98 14.87
N CYS A 11 5.01 -10.59 15.34
CA CYS A 11 3.94 -11.09 14.48
C CYS A 11 3.23 -9.95 13.76
N ILE A 12 2.92 -8.86 14.46
CA ILE A 12 2.28 -7.67 13.88
C ILE A 12 3.18 -7.06 12.80
N GLU A 13 4.46 -6.90 13.10
CA GLU A 13 5.43 -6.36 12.15
C GLU A 13 5.56 -7.26 10.92
N ASN A 14 5.67 -8.57 11.11
CA ASN A 14 5.79 -9.53 10.00
C ASN A 14 4.57 -9.50 9.10
N ASN A 15 3.37 -9.40 9.69
CA ASN A 15 2.13 -9.29 8.90
C ASN A 15 2.11 -8.00 8.07
N ALA A 16 2.53 -6.88 8.65
CA ALA A 16 2.60 -5.61 7.96
C ALA A 16 3.60 -5.66 6.80
N LEU A 17 4.78 -6.23 7.03
CA LEU A 17 5.79 -6.41 5.99
C LEU A 17 5.29 -7.30 4.86
N GLN A 18 4.51 -8.33 5.18
CA GLN A 18 3.92 -9.22 4.18
C GLN A 18 2.90 -8.47 3.31
N VAL A 19 2.05 -7.63 3.91
CA VAL A 19 1.09 -6.81 3.16
C VAL A 19 1.82 -5.90 2.18
N ILE A 20 2.87 -5.23 2.62
CA ILE A 20 3.66 -4.35 1.76
C ILE A 20 4.32 -5.13 0.64
N SER A 21 4.92 -6.28 0.94
CA SER A 21 5.56 -7.13 -0.06
C SER A 21 4.56 -7.65 -1.08
N ASN A 22 3.37 -8.06 -0.64
CA ASN A 22 2.31 -8.55 -1.54
C ASN A 22 1.89 -7.46 -2.53
N ASN A 23 1.75 -6.21 -2.08
CA ASN A 23 1.40 -5.09 -2.96
C ASN A 23 2.53 -4.77 -3.93
N GLU A 24 3.77 -4.73 -3.45
CA GLU A 24 4.93 -4.44 -4.29
C GLU A 24 5.11 -5.48 -5.40
N GLN A 25 4.83 -6.75 -5.09
CA GLN A 25 4.98 -7.86 -6.05
C GLN A 25 3.71 -8.15 -6.84
N LEU A 26 2.65 -7.38 -6.65
CA LEU A 26 1.35 -7.59 -7.31
C LEU A 26 0.80 -9.00 -7.04
N GLU A 27 0.91 -9.46 -5.80
CA GLU A 27 0.34 -10.75 -5.41
C GLU A 27 -1.19 -10.69 -5.47
N GLN A 28 -1.81 -11.79 -5.88
CA GLN A 28 -3.25 -11.90 -5.97
C GLN A 28 -3.91 -11.56 -4.63
N GLY A 29 -4.93 -10.70 -4.68
CA GLY A 29 -5.65 -10.27 -3.48
C GLY A 29 -5.07 -9.02 -2.82
N SER A 30 -3.92 -8.51 -3.25
CA SER A 30 -3.40 -7.23 -2.74
C SER A 30 -4.16 -6.05 -3.35
N CYS A 31 -4.10 -4.90 -2.67
CA CYS A 31 -4.76 -3.68 -3.14
C CYS A 31 -4.30 -3.30 -4.55
N LEU A 32 -3.00 -3.31 -4.79
CA LEU A 32 -2.43 -2.93 -6.09
C LEU A 32 -2.78 -3.96 -7.17
N TYR A 33 -2.80 -5.24 -6.84
CA TYR A 33 -3.23 -6.29 -7.77
C TYR A 33 -4.69 -6.09 -8.20
N VAL A 34 -5.57 -5.89 -7.23
CA VAL A 34 -7.00 -5.69 -7.51
C VAL A 34 -7.21 -4.45 -8.36
N LEU A 35 -6.50 -3.38 -8.08
CA LEU A 35 -6.58 -2.16 -8.87
C LEU A 35 -6.05 -2.37 -10.29
N ALA A 36 -4.91 -3.04 -10.44
CA ALA A 36 -4.24 -3.22 -11.73
C ALA A 36 -4.95 -4.23 -12.64
N TYR A 37 -5.33 -5.38 -12.09
CA TYR A 37 -5.82 -6.51 -12.89
C TYR A 37 -7.33 -6.69 -12.85
N GLU A 38 -8.00 -6.23 -11.79
CA GLU A 38 -9.46 -6.30 -11.69
C GLU A 38 -10.14 -4.96 -11.95
N GLY A 39 -9.36 -3.88 -12.11
CA GLY A 39 -9.91 -2.56 -12.38
C GLY A 39 -10.81 -2.06 -11.26
N ARG A 40 -10.53 -2.43 -10.02
CA ARG A 40 -11.39 -2.15 -8.88
C ARG A 40 -10.56 -1.57 -7.74
N PHE A 41 -11.02 -0.47 -7.15
CA PHE A 41 -10.42 0.08 -5.94
C PHE A 41 -11.14 -0.51 -4.72
N ASP A 42 -10.40 -1.27 -3.92
CA ASP A 42 -10.93 -1.86 -2.69
C ASP A 42 -10.45 -1.04 -1.50
N LEU A 43 -11.36 -0.27 -0.90
CA LEU A 43 -11.03 0.63 0.22
C LEU A 43 -10.49 -0.15 1.42
N ARG A 44 -11.05 -1.33 1.70
CA ARG A 44 -10.58 -2.16 2.82
C ARG A 44 -9.13 -2.58 2.63
N LEU A 45 -8.77 -3.01 1.42
CA LEU A 45 -7.39 -3.39 1.10
C LEU A 45 -6.46 -2.18 1.14
N PHE A 46 -6.95 -1.02 0.71
CA PHE A 46 -6.18 0.22 0.80
C PHE A 46 -5.92 0.62 2.25
N GLU A 47 -6.94 0.56 3.10
CA GLU A 47 -6.80 0.85 4.53
C GLU A 47 -5.85 -0.11 5.22
N GLU A 48 -5.88 -1.40 4.84
CA GLU A 48 -4.94 -2.40 5.32
C GLU A 48 -3.50 -2.04 4.94
N LEU A 49 -3.29 -1.59 3.70
CA LEU A 49 -1.98 -1.14 3.23
C LEU A 49 -1.50 0.07 4.05
N ILE A 50 -2.35 1.08 4.23
CA ILE A 50 -2.02 2.29 5.01
C ILE A 50 -1.68 1.91 6.45
N HIS A 51 -2.46 1.04 7.07
CA HIS A 51 -2.20 0.56 8.42
C HIS A 51 -0.85 -0.17 8.50
N SER A 52 -0.56 -1.01 7.52
CA SER A 52 0.71 -1.75 7.47
C SER A 52 1.92 -0.82 7.36
N ILE A 53 1.81 0.25 6.57
CA ILE A 53 2.87 1.27 6.47
C ILE A 53 3.07 1.95 7.82
N SER A 54 1.99 2.28 8.53
CA SER A 54 2.06 2.87 9.86
C SER A 54 2.75 1.94 10.86
N VAL A 55 2.44 0.65 10.80
CA VAL A 55 3.06 -0.36 11.67
C VAL A 55 4.57 -0.42 11.43
N VAL A 56 5.00 -0.57 10.17
CA VAL A 56 6.44 -0.70 9.89
C VAL A 56 7.20 0.58 10.22
N SER A 57 6.59 1.75 10.05
CA SER A 57 7.25 3.01 10.42
C SER A 57 7.39 3.16 11.93
N THR A 58 6.51 2.50 12.71
CA THR A 58 6.62 2.48 14.18
C THR A 58 7.75 1.57 14.65
N TYR A 59 7.88 0.38 14.04
CA TYR A 59 8.85 -0.63 14.48
C TYR A 59 10.22 -0.50 13.82
N ASN A 60 10.31 0.16 12.67
CA ASN A 60 11.55 0.31 11.89
C ASN A 60 11.88 1.79 11.69
N LYS A 61 12.48 2.40 12.69
CA LYS A 61 12.95 3.79 12.59
C LYS A 61 14.45 3.85 12.77
N PRO A 62 15.19 4.44 11.80
CA PRO A 62 14.71 4.91 10.50
C PRO A 62 14.39 3.75 9.56
N ILE A 63 13.49 3.98 8.60
CA ILE A 63 13.14 2.99 7.61
C ILE A 63 14.35 2.69 6.73
N GLY A 64 14.64 1.40 6.51
CA GLY A 64 15.73 0.98 5.66
C GLY A 64 15.45 1.29 4.18
N VAL A 65 16.53 1.39 3.39
CA VAL A 65 16.45 1.73 1.97
C VAL A 65 15.58 0.74 1.20
N GLN A 66 15.67 -0.56 1.50
CA GLN A 66 14.89 -1.59 0.81
C GLN A 66 13.39 -1.38 1.02
N LEU A 67 12.97 -1.14 2.26
CA LEU A 67 11.56 -0.90 2.58
C LEU A 67 11.07 0.38 1.94
N LEU A 68 11.87 1.44 1.99
CA LEU A 68 11.52 2.71 1.34
C LEU A 68 11.34 2.53 -0.16
N TYR A 69 12.19 1.73 -0.79
CA TYR A 69 12.07 1.40 -2.22
C TYR A 69 10.75 0.66 -2.51
N GLN A 70 10.37 -0.30 -1.68
CA GLN A 70 9.10 -1.02 -1.84
C GLN A 70 7.91 -0.06 -1.74
N LEU A 71 7.92 0.86 -0.79
CA LEU A 71 6.86 1.86 -0.63
C LEU A 71 6.78 2.79 -1.84
N TYR A 72 7.93 3.18 -2.39
CA TYR A 72 7.99 3.98 -3.60
C TYR A 72 7.38 3.27 -4.80
N ILE A 73 7.69 1.98 -4.97
CA ILE A 73 7.13 1.17 -6.07
C ILE A 73 5.61 1.08 -5.96
N ILE A 74 5.07 0.90 -4.76
CA ILE A 74 3.63 0.84 -4.52
C ILE A 74 2.98 2.18 -4.89
N GLN A 75 3.52 3.29 -4.38
CA GLN A 75 3.00 4.63 -4.66
C GLN A 75 3.00 4.92 -6.15
N ARG A 76 4.12 4.67 -6.81
CA ARG A 76 4.25 4.88 -8.25
C ARG A 76 3.26 4.04 -9.03
N GLY A 77 3.05 2.78 -8.63
CA GLY A 77 2.10 1.89 -9.28
C GLY A 77 0.69 2.45 -9.24
N ILE A 78 0.25 2.94 -8.10
CA ILE A 78 -1.08 3.54 -7.95
C ILE A 78 -1.21 4.79 -8.83
N LEU A 79 -0.19 5.65 -8.84
CA LEU A 79 -0.20 6.87 -9.65
C LEU A 79 -0.26 6.56 -11.15
N VAL A 80 0.48 5.55 -11.61
CA VAL A 80 0.48 5.13 -13.01
C VAL A 80 -0.89 4.61 -13.41
N LEU A 81 -1.53 3.78 -12.57
CA LEU A 81 -2.85 3.24 -12.84
C LEU A 81 -3.92 4.33 -12.85
N GLN A 82 -3.81 5.30 -11.95
CA GLN A 82 -4.70 6.45 -11.95
C GLN A 82 -4.56 7.27 -13.24
N ALA A 83 -3.34 7.52 -13.68
CA ALA A 83 -3.08 8.26 -14.92
C ALA A 83 -3.65 7.50 -16.12
N SER A 84 -3.49 6.18 -16.16
CA SER A 84 -4.07 5.35 -17.23
C SER A 84 -5.59 5.42 -17.24
N HIS A 85 -6.23 5.38 -16.07
CA HIS A 85 -7.69 5.47 -15.96
C HIS A 85 -8.22 6.80 -16.52
N PHE A 86 -7.52 7.90 -16.29
CA PHE A 86 -7.92 9.22 -16.77
C PHE A 86 -7.47 9.53 -18.19
N ASP A 87 -6.69 8.66 -18.82
CA ASP A 87 -6.27 8.82 -20.20
C ASP A 87 -7.33 8.25 -21.15
N PRO A 88 -7.98 9.10 -21.98
CA PRO A 88 -9.03 8.63 -22.87
C PRO A 88 -8.55 7.68 -23.96
N GLU A 89 -7.25 7.63 -24.24
CA GLU A 89 -6.68 6.75 -25.25
C GLU A 89 -6.25 5.40 -24.67
N ASP A 90 -6.23 5.26 -23.34
CA ASP A 90 -5.85 4.02 -22.68
C ASP A 90 -7.09 3.14 -22.48
N LEU A 91 -6.94 1.83 -22.74
CA LEU A 91 -8.03 0.87 -22.57
C LEU A 91 -8.26 0.52 -21.08
N TYR A 92 -7.34 0.84 -20.21
CA TYR A 92 -7.48 0.56 -18.80
C TYR A 92 -8.55 1.46 -18.18
N CYS A 93 -9.42 0.87 -17.37
CA CYS A 93 -10.49 1.60 -16.69
C CYS A 93 -10.73 0.99 -15.31
N ILE A 94 -10.93 1.86 -14.32
CA ILE A 94 -11.29 1.44 -12.96
C ILE A 94 -12.82 1.48 -12.87
N GLU A 95 -13.44 0.32 -12.65
CA GLU A 95 -14.90 0.19 -12.61
C GLU A 95 -15.53 0.87 -11.41
N SER A 96 -14.83 0.84 -10.27
CA SER A 96 -15.30 1.50 -9.06
C SER A 96 -14.29 2.55 -8.64
N GLU A 97 -14.41 3.73 -9.23
CA GLU A 97 -13.56 4.87 -8.93
C GLU A 97 -13.83 5.37 -7.52
N PRO A 98 -12.79 5.54 -6.69
CA PRO A 98 -12.99 6.08 -5.34
C PRO A 98 -13.39 7.56 -5.39
N GLU A 99 -14.34 7.95 -4.52
CA GLU A 99 -14.86 9.31 -4.51
C GLU A 99 -13.81 10.37 -4.17
N HIS A 100 -12.79 10.02 -3.39
CA HIS A 100 -11.82 10.96 -2.86
C HIS A 100 -10.39 10.57 -3.22
N TRP A 101 -10.11 10.47 -4.53
CA TRP A 101 -8.78 10.11 -5.03
C TRP A 101 -7.66 10.93 -4.40
N ARG A 102 -7.86 12.26 -4.33
CA ARG A 102 -6.84 13.17 -3.78
C ARG A 102 -6.55 12.87 -2.32
N ASP A 103 -7.61 12.62 -1.54
CA ASP A 103 -7.48 12.34 -0.12
C ASP A 103 -6.76 11.03 0.11
N HIS A 104 -7.09 10.00 -0.66
CA HIS A 104 -6.42 8.69 -0.57
C HIS A 104 -4.95 8.78 -0.95
N LEU A 105 -4.63 9.48 -2.04
CA LEU A 105 -3.24 9.66 -2.46
C LEU A 105 -2.46 10.51 -1.47
N SER A 106 -3.07 11.56 -0.92
CA SER A 106 -2.45 12.38 0.11
C SER A 106 -2.16 11.58 1.37
N GLU A 107 -3.08 10.71 1.77
CA GLU A 107 -2.89 9.83 2.92
C GLU A 107 -1.71 8.88 2.70
N LEU A 108 -1.64 8.27 1.53
CA LEU A 108 -0.54 7.37 1.17
C LEU A 108 0.79 8.12 1.18
N ASP A 109 0.86 9.28 0.52
CA ASP A 109 2.06 10.11 0.48
C ASP A 109 2.50 10.51 1.88
N HIS A 110 1.55 10.96 2.70
CA HIS A 110 1.84 11.36 4.07
C HIS A 110 2.44 10.21 4.87
N LYS A 111 1.86 9.02 4.77
CA LYS A 111 2.37 7.82 5.47
C LYS A 111 3.76 7.43 5.00
N ILE A 112 4.03 7.53 3.71
CA ILE A 112 5.34 7.17 3.15
C ILE A 112 6.40 8.21 3.54
N PHE A 113 6.10 9.50 3.37
CA PHE A 113 7.08 10.56 3.56
C PHE A 113 7.25 11.04 5.00
N THR A 114 6.40 10.61 5.91
CA THR A 114 6.56 10.88 7.34
C THR A 114 7.15 9.70 8.13
N CYS A 115 7.49 8.63 7.44
CA CYS A 115 8.12 7.45 8.08
C CYS A 115 9.50 7.76 8.64
#